data_96407db24c0f3cfe5283ee0b82c54d6c
#
_entry.id   96407db24c0f3cfe5283ee0b82c54d6c
#
_cell.length_a   1.000
_cell.length_b   1.000
_cell.length_c   1.000
_cell.angle_alpha   90.00
_cell.angle_beta   90.00
_cell.angle_gamma   90.00
#
_symmetry.space_group_name_H-M   'P 1'
#
loop_
_entity.id
_entity.type
_entity.pdbx_description
1 polymer ?
#
loop_
_entity_poly.entity_id
_entity_poly.type
_entity_poly.pdbx_seq_one_letter_code
_entity_poly.pdbx_strand_id
1 'polypeptide(L)'
;MNFKKTSILCVLCTSLAAIPVYGAQSQNNEDTAVSYPLTIEHAFGETVIESKPERVATVGWENQDTPLALGVAPVGVSAANYGLVTENNLHPWTDEAFQSLGVDSPVVFNDVDGLDYEAISDSHPDVILASYSGFTQEEYETLSQIAPVVPYKEAPWQTTWKEQTIENATGMGMKKEGEEKVAEVEALIEEKLADYPDLKGTKAAFCWISADDLSSFYICLLIREPPIFWILDWNFRKV
;
A
#
# COMPACT_ATOMS: atom_id res chain seq x y z
N MET A 1 26.63 -24.63 92.41
CA MET A 1 25.41 -24.25 91.68
C MET A 1 25.78 -24.41 90.23
N ASN A 2 25.41 -25.55 89.62
CA ASN A 2 25.89 -25.99 88.34
C ASN A 2 24.84 -25.63 87.27
N PHE A 3 25.17 -24.81 86.27
CA PHE A 3 24.42 -24.59 85.10
C PHE A 3 24.86 -25.55 83.96
N LYS A 4 24.03 -26.49 83.60
CA LYS A 4 24.21 -27.40 82.43
C LYS A 4 23.98 -26.59 81.18
N LYS A 5 24.96 -26.58 80.30
CA LYS A 5 24.85 -26.08 78.96
C LYS A 5 24.20 -27.14 78.08
N THR A 6 23.01 -26.87 77.58
CA THR A 6 22.35 -27.68 76.56
C THR A 6 22.61 -27.07 75.18
N SER A 7 23.37 -27.81 74.35
CA SER A 7 23.60 -27.43 72.95
C SER A 7 22.44 -27.88 72.15
N ILE A 8 21.74 -26.93 71.50
CA ILE A 8 20.71 -27.19 70.50
C ILE A 8 21.40 -27.14 69.15
N LEU A 9 21.44 -28.30 68.49
CA LEU A 9 21.92 -28.43 67.11
C LEU A 9 20.78 -28.04 66.16
N CYS A 10 20.87 -26.88 65.55
CA CYS A 10 19.95 -26.43 64.51
C CYS A 10 20.40 -27.05 63.18
N VAL A 11 19.62 -28.02 62.70
CA VAL A 11 19.75 -28.55 61.31
C VAL A 11 19.07 -27.59 60.37
N LEU A 12 19.85 -26.82 59.58
CA LEU A 12 19.35 -26.01 58.52
C LEU A 12 19.05 -26.90 57.32
N CYS A 13 17.76 -27.21 57.08
CA CYS A 13 17.31 -27.75 55.84
C CYS A 13 17.24 -26.65 54.79
N THR A 14 18.25 -26.55 53.94
CA THR A 14 18.20 -25.71 52.73
C THR A 14 17.37 -26.42 51.65
N SER A 15 16.10 -26.07 51.58
CA SER A 15 15.28 -26.42 50.41
C SER A 15 15.68 -25.56 49.21
N LEU A 16 16.41 -26.14 48.24
CA LEU A 16 16.60 -25.53 46.94
C LEU A 16 15.23 -25.53 46.22
N ALA A 17 14.58 -24.36 46.21
CA ALA A 17 13.48 -24.14 45.31
C ALA A 17 14.06 -23.97 43.88
N ALA A 18 13.83 -24.98 43.02
CA ALA A 18 14.09 -24.86 41.60
C ALA A 18 13.09 -23.83 41.01
N ILE A 19 13.60 -22.65 40.69
CA ILE A 19 12.85 -21.66 39.91
C ILE A 19 12.82 -22.19 38.47
N PRO A 20 11.65 -22.43 37.88
CA PRO A 20 11.59 -22.70 36.44
C PRO A 20 12.07 -21.44 35.73
N VAL A 21 13.21 -21.54 35.07
CA VAL A 21 13.64 -20.55 34.07
C VAL A 21 12.64 -20.69 32.93
N TYR A 22 11.62 -19.84 32.92
CA TYR A 22 10.87 -19.57 31.71
C TYR A 22 11.89 -18.95 30.74
N GLY A 23 12.34 -19.79 29.80
CA GLY A 23 13.06 -19.33 28.63
C GLY A 23 12.16 -18.31 27.95
N ALA A 24 12.56 -17.04 27.98
CA ALA A 24 12.05 -16.06 27.06
C ALA A 24 12.37 -16.64 25.67
N GLN A 25 11.36 -17.19 25.01
CA GLN A 25 11.44 -17.40 23.59
C GLN A 25 11.59 -16.00 23.00
N SER A 26 12.83 -15.67 22.66
CA SER A 26 13.11 -14.63 21.69
C SER A 26 12.27 -15.02 20.47
N GLN A 27 11.15 -14.35 20.28
CA GLN A 27 10.52 -14.33 18.96
C GLN A 27 11.60 -13.74 18.05
N ASN A 28 12.28 -14.64 17.35
CA ASN A 28 13.00 -14.27 16.16
C ASN A 28 11.93 -13.67 15.25
N ASN A 29 11.80 -12.33 15.26
CA ASN A 29 11.39 -11.62 14.08
C ASN A 29 12.46 -11.96 13.05
N GLU A 30 12.25 -13.03 12.31
CA GLU A 30 12.85 -13.18 11.01
C GLU A 30 12.25 -12.02 10.20
N ASP A 31 12.96 -10.92 10.22
CA ASP A 31 12.91 -9.89 9.19
C ASP A 31 13.29 -10.66 7.92
N THR A 32 12.27 -11.21 7.25
CA THR A 32 12.48 -11.94 6.00
C THR A 32 12.87 -10.89 4.98
N ALA A 33 14.18 -10.65 4.93
CA ALA A 33 14.78 -9.79 3.91
C ALA A 33 14.28 -10.28 2.55
N VAL A 34 13.70 -9.37 1.76
CA VAL A 34 13.22 -9.69 0.41
C VAL A 34 14.39 -10.26 -0.39
N SER A 35 14.20 -11.44 -0.95
CA SER A 35 15.22 -12.06 -1.81
C SER A 35 15.04 -11.60 -3.25
N TYR A 36 16.17 -11.29 -3.89
CA TYR A 36 16.20 -10.96 -5.31
C TYR A 36 16.88 -12.08 -6.10
N PRO A 37 16.51 -12.31 -7.38
CA PRO A 37 15.47 -11.58 -8.12
C PRO A 37 14.08 -11.82 -7.54
N LEU A 38 13.23 -10.76 -7.58
CA LEU A 38 11.84 -10.80 -7.20
C LEU A 38 10.99 -10.95 -8.46
N THR A 39 10.16 -12.00 -8.53
CA THR A 39 9.24 -12.22 -9.65
C THR A 39 7.81 -11.87 -9.23
N ILE A 40 7.13 -11.07 -10.04
CA ILE A 40 5.75 -10.62 -9.83
C ILE A 40 4.91 -11.05 -11.02
N GLU A 41 3.87 -11.86 -10.75
CA GLU A 41 2.89 -12.29 -11.76
C GLU A 41 1.79 -11.24 -11.94
N HIS A 42 1.38 -10.97 -13.19
CA HIS A 42 0.39 -9.96 -13.54
C HIS A 42 -0.31 -10.28 -14.88
N ALA A 43 -1.26 -9.45 -15.29
CA ALA A 43 -2.09 -9.68 -16.49
C ALA A 43 -1.31 -9.89 -17.81
N PHE A 44 -0.10 -9.37 -17.93
CA PHE A 44 0.76 -9.46 -19.11
C PHE A 44 1.84 -10.56 -19.01
N GLY A 45 1.84 -11.35 -17.93
CA GLY A 45 2.83 -12.39 -17.67
C GLY A 45 3.54 -12.20 -16.35
N GLU A 46 4.85 -12.01 -16.37
CA GLU A 46 5.67 -11.81 -15.17
C GLU A 46 6.67 -10.67 -15.36
N THR A 47 6.96 -9.96 -14.26
CA THR A 47 8.04 -8.98 -14.17
C THR A 47 9.09 -9.46 -13.19
N VAL A 48 10.35 -9.41 -13.60
CA VAL A 48 11.51 -9.78 -12.77
C VAL A 48 12.24 -8.50 -12.35
N ILE A 49 12.38 -8.29 -11.04
CA ILE A 49 13.16 -7.19 -10.45
C ILE A 49 14.44 -7.78 -9.87
N GLU A 50 15.58 -7.46 -10.48
CA GLU A 50 16.86 -8.12 -10.19
C GLU A 50 17.48 -7.69 -8.85
N SER A 51 17.18 -6.49 -8.37
CA SER A 51 17.70 -5.93 -7.14
C SER A 51 16.71 -4.97 -6.51
N LYS A 52 16.90 -4.58 -5.25
CA LYS A 52 16.03 -3.62 -4.57
C LYS A 52 15.97 -2.31 -5.35
N PRO A 53 14.79 -1.85 -5.76
CA PRO A 53 14.65 -0.57 -6.43
C PRO A 53 15.02 0.62 -5.53
N GLU A 54 15.69 1.60 -6.12
CA GLU A 54 16.05 2.86 -5.48
C GLU A 54 15.38 4.07 -6.16
N ARG A 55 14.94 3.89 -7.42
CA ARG A 55 14.36 4.93 -8.27
C ARG A 55 13.00 4.49 -8.79
N VAL A 56 11.97 4.81 -8.03
CA VAL A 56 10.59 4.40 -8.30
C VAL A 56 9.90 5.46 -9.15
N ALA A 57 9.38 5.11 -10.33
CA ALA A 57 8.40 5.94 -11.05
C ALA A 57 7.00 5.35 -10.88
N THR A 58 5.98 6.20 -10.98
CA THR A 58 4.58 5.74 -10.94
C THR A 58 3.79 6.30 -12.12
N VAL A 59 3.00 5.46 -12.77
CA VAL A 59 2.13 5.85 -13.88
C VAL A 59 0.73 5.25 -13.70
N GLY A 60 -0.28 5.90 -14.27
CA GLY A 60 -1.68 5.58 -14.02
C GLY A 60 -2.23 6.30 -12.78
N TRP A 61 -3.33 5.81 -12.22
CA TRP A 61 -4.03 6.55 -11.16
C TRP A 61 -3.58 6.14 -9.75
N GLU A 62 -3.22 7.14 -8.94
CA GLU A 62 -2.95 7.06 -7.49
C GLU A 62 -1.85 6.03 -7.11
N ASN A 63 -1.05 5.56 -8.09
CA ASN A 63 0.04 4.63 -7.79
C ASN A 63 1.16 5.27 -6.95
N GLN A 64 1.29 6.59 -6.98
CA GLN A 64 2.22 7.36 -6.15
C GLN A 64 1.86 7.36 -4.67
N ASP A 65 0.61 7.09 -4.31
CA ASP A 65 0.17 7.14 -2.91
C ASP A 65 0.87 6.08 -2.07
N THR A 66 1.13 4.90 -2.64
CA THR A 66 1.84 3.83 -1.92
C THR A 66 3.28 4.21 -1.56
N PRO A 67 4.18 4.55 -2.51
CA PRO A 67 5.54 4.94 -2.15
C PRO A 67 5.57 6.14 -1.21
N LEU A 68 4.75 7.17 -1.43
CA LEU A 68 4.69 8.35 -0.56
C LEU A 68 4.26 7.97 0.87
N ALA A 69 3.24 7.12 1.03
CA ALA A 69 2.79 6.64 2.34
C ALA A 69 3.85 5.77 3.05
N LEU A 70 4.77 5.17 2.32
CA LEU A 70 5.90 4.40 2.84
C LEU A 70 7.20 5.22 2.96
N GLY A 71 7.13 6.54 2.76
CA GLY A 71 8.27 7.45 2.93
C GLY A 71 9.26 7.44 1.76
N VAL A 72 8.84 6.96 0.59
CA VAL A 72 9.64 6.95 -0.64
C VAL A 72 9.09 7.99 -1.60
N ALA A 73 9.89 9.00 -1.94
CA ALA A 73 9.52 9.97 -2.98
C ALA A 73 9.80 9.38 -4.37
N PRO A 74 8.78 9.19 -5.22
CA PRO A 74 8.99 8.76 -6.60
C PRO A 74 9.85 9.74 -7.40
N VAL A 75 10.66 9.21 -8.33
CA VAL A 75 11.47 10.02 -9.25
C VAL A 75 10.63 10.68 -10.34
N GLY A 76 9.39 10.24 -10.53
CA GLY A 76 8.41 10.84 -11.42
C GLY A 76 7.04 10.19 -11.23
N VAL A 77 5.98 10.94 -11.47
CA VAL A 77 4.59 10.52 -11.27
C VAL A 77 3.69 11.06 -12.40
N SER A 78 2.59 10.36 -12.69
CA SER A 78 1.54 10.87 -13.58
C SER A 78 0.88 12.14 -13.04
N ALA A 79 0.53 13.06 -13.92
CA ALA A 79 -0.25 14.26 -13.57
C ALA A 79 -1.65 13.88 -13.07
N ALA A 80 -2.13 14.63 -12.09
CA ALA A 80 -3.54 14.55 -11.69
C ALA A 80 -4.43 15.11 -12.81
N ASN A 81 -5.42 14.34 -13.24
CA ASN A 81 -6.30 14.68 -14.37
C ASN A 81 -7.77 14.86 -13.97
N TYR A 82 -8.07 14.93 -12.67
CA TYR A 82 -9.41 15.15 -12.15
C TYR A 82 -9.37 15.92 -10.81
N GLY A 83 -10.51 16.48 -10.41
CA GLY A 83 -10.65 17.15 -9.12
C GLY A 83 -9.83 18.42 -8.96
N LEU A 84 -9.45 18.70 -7.72
CA LEU A 84 -8.60 19.83 -7.39
C LEU A 84 -7.12 19.46 -7.59
N VAL A 85 -6.40 20.28 -8.34
CA VAL A 85 -4.97 20.13 -8.58
C VAL A 85 -4.20 21.37 -8.13
N THR A 86 -2.95 21.17 -7.72
CA THR A 86 -2.00 22.22 -7.34
C THR A 86 -1.28 22.79 -8.57
N GLU A 87 -0.42 23.80 -8.35
CA GLU A 87 0.45 24.33 -9.41
C GLU A 87 1.43 23.30 -9.98
N ASN A 88 1.72 22.23 -9.20
CA ASN A 88 2.55 21.11 -9.62
C ASN A 88 1.77 20.05 -10.44
N ASN A 89 0.51 20.29 -10.81
CA ASN A 89 -0.38 19.32 -11.46
C ASN A 89 -0.56 18.02 -10.67
N LEU A 90 -0.55 18.12 -9.34
CA LEU A 90 -0.79 17.00 -8.41
C LEU A 90 -2.03 17.27 -7.56
N HIS A 91 -2.60 16.24 -6.99
CA HIS A 91 -3.59 16.43 -5.95
C HIS A 91 -2.96 17.09 -4.70
N PRO A 92 -3.70 17.90 -3.93
CA PRO A 92 -3.16 18.59 -2.76
C PRO A 92 -2.48 17.66 -1.76
N TRP A 93 -3.05 16.49 -1.51
CA TRP A 93 -2.46 15.50 -0.58
C TRP A 93 -1.17 14.89 -1.11
N THR A 94 -1.07 14.67 -2.42
CA THR A 94 0.14 14.15 -3.08
C THR A 94 1.26 15.19 -3.02
N ASP A 95 0.94 16.44 -3.31
CA ASP A 95 1.90 17.56 -3.25
C ASP A 95 2.41 17.77 -1.81
N GLU A 96 1.51 17.77 -0.82
CA GLU A 96 1.87 17.84 0.60
C GLU A 96 2.78 16.67 1.02
N ALA A 97 2.50 15.47 0.55
CA ALA A 97 3.33 14.29 0.83
C ALA A 97 4.75 14.44 0.25
N PHE A 98 4.90 14.92 -0.99
CA PHE A 98 6.21 15.22 -1.57
C PHE A 98 6.97 16.27 -0.74
N GLN A 99 6.30 17.37 -0.37
CA GLN A 99 6.91 18.42 0.46
C GLN A 99 7.36 17.87 1.81
N SER A 100 6.58 16.99 2.43
CA SER A 100 6.95 16.35 3.69
C SER A 100 8.23 15.50 3.59
N LEU A 101 8.52 14.98 2.41
CA LEU A 101 9.74 14.24 2.07
C LEU A 101 10.87 15.13 1.54
N GLY A 102 10.69 16.46 1.55
CA GLY A 102 11.70 17.43 1.13
C GLY A 102 11.79 17.63 -0.39
N VAL A 103 10.75 17.28 -1.13
CA VAL A 103 10.66 17.46 -2.59
C VAL A 103 9.62 18.53 -2.90
N ASP A 104 10.07 19.76 -3.16
CA ASP A 104 9.19 20.90 -3.46
C ASP A 104 8.73 20.95 -4.93
N SER A 105 9.44 20.29 -5.84
CA SER A 105 9.16 20.30 -7.28
C SER A 105 9.34 18.89 -7.84
N PRO A 106 8.37 17.99 -7.65
CA PRO A 106 8.43 16.65 -8.20
C PRO A 106 8.36 16.66 -9.73
N VAL A 107 8.95 15.64 -10.37
CA VAL A 107 8.78 15.41 -11.81
C VAL A 107 7.39 14.86 -12.04
N VAL A 108 6.62 15.52 -12.92
CA VAL A 108 5.24 15.14 -13.24
C VAL A 108 5.12 14.88 -14.74
N PHE A 109 4.71 13.67 -15.10
CA PHE A 109 4.51 13.25 -16.49
C PHE A 109 3.20 13.80 -17.02
N ASN A 110 3.20 14.32 -18.23
CA ASN A 110 2.00 14.82 -18.88
C ASN A 110 1.30 13.71 -19.67
N ASP A 111 0.48 12.93 -18.99
CA ASP A 111 -0.21 11.74 -19.54
C ASP A 111 -1.60 12.07 -20.13
N VAL A 112 -1.89 13.33 -20.47
CA VAL A 112 -3.23 13.76 -20.94
C VAL A 112 -3.61 13.12 -22.28
N ASP A 113 -2.66 13.01 -23.20
CA ASP A 113 -2.85 12.47 -24.55
C ASP A 113 -2.21 11.08 -24.72
N GLY A 114 -1.90 10.41 -23.62
CA GLY A 114 -1.19 9.12 -23.56
C GLY A 114 0.07 9.22 -22.71
N LEU A 115 0.75 8.10 -22.50
CA LEU A 115 1.92 8.04 -21.64
C LEU A 115 3.11 8.83 -22.22
N ASP A 116 3.70 9.68 -21.40
CA ASP A 116 4.91 10.45 -21.74
C ASP A 116 6.18 9.59 -21.55
N TYR A 117 6.40 8.67 -22.49
CA TYR A 117 7.53 7.73 -22.45
C TYR A 117 8.89 8.42 -22.37
N GLU A 118 9.04 9.62 -22.96
CA GLU A 118 10.28 10.39 -22.93
C GLU A 118 10.55 10.89 -21.51
N ALA A 119 9.57 11.55 -20.88
CA ALA A 119 9.71 12.02 -19.51
C ALA A 119 9.90 10.88 -18.50
N ILE A 120 9.18 9.74 -18.69
CA ILE A 120 9.36 8.55 -17.87
C ILE A 120 10.79 8.02 -17.99
N SER A 121 11.30 7.88 -19.22
CA SER A 121 12.68 7.43 -19.47
C SER A 121 13.72 8.39 -18.90
N ASP A 122 13.52 9.70 -19.05
CA ASP A 122 14.43 10.73 -18.55
C ASP A 122 14.47 10.78 -17.02
N SER A 123 13.44 10.29 -16.34
CA SER A 123 13.45 10.15 -14.89
C SER A 123 14.35 9.01 -14.40
N HIS A 124 14.86 8.16 -15.31
CA HIS A 124 15.75 7.02 -15.06
C HIS A 124 15.24 6.11 -13.92
N PRO A 125 14.03 5.57 -14.01
CA PRO A 125 13.50 4.65 -13.00
C PRO A 125 14.20 3.29 -13.08
N ASP A 126 14.25 2.57 -11.98
CA ASP A 126 14.63 1.15 -11.92
C ASP A 126 13.43 0.23 -11.66
N VAL A 127 12.26 0.83 -11.39
CA VAL A 127 10.95 0.19 -11.39
C VAL A 127 9.86 1.20 -11.73
N ILE A 128 8.82 0.75 -12.45
CA ILE A 128 7.61 1.53 -12.76
C ILE A 128 6.42 0.85 -12.10
N LEU A 129 5.75 1.53 -11.17
CA LEU A 129 4.56 1.04 -10.49
C LEU A 129 3.31 1.52 -11.21
N ALA A 130 2.42 0.59 -11.53
CA ALA A 130 1.23 0.84 -12.33
C ALA A 130 0.08 -0.14 -12.03
N SER A 131 -0.01 -0.64 -10.79
CA SER A 131 -0.96 -1.68 -10.40
C SER A 131 -2.43 -1.23 -10.51
N TYR A 132 -2.70 0.08 -10.51
CA TYR A 132 -4.00 0.64 -10.88
C TYR A 132 -3.86 1.47 -12.16
N SER A 133 -4.06 0.81 -13.28
CA SER A 133 -3.90 1.38 -14.63
C SER A 133 -4.84 0.69 -15.63
N GLY A 134 -4.87 1.21 -16.84
CA GLY A 134 -5.64 0.64 -17.96
C GLY A 134 -4.77 0.27 -19.14
N PHE A 135 -3.51 -0.07 -18.93
CA PHE A 135 -2.56 -0.32 -20.01
C PHE A 135 -3.00 -1.40 -20.97
N THR A 136 -2.69 -1.18 -22.23
CA THR A 136 -2.69 -2.18 -23.28
C THR A 136 -1.41 -2.99 -23.24
N GLN A 137 -1.40 -4.13 -23.95
CA GLN A 137 -0.18 -4.93 -24.13
C GLN A 137 0.97 -4.11 -24.73
N GLU A 138 0.69 -3.25 -25.70
CA GLU A 138 1.68 -2.42 -26.40
C GLU A 138 2.31 -1.37 -25.45
N GLU A 139 1.48 -0.73 -24.62
CA GLU A 139 1.96 0.24 -23.62
C GLU A 139 2.82 -0.44 -22.55
N TYR A 140 2.41 -1.61 -22.06
CA TYR A 140 3.22 -2.41 -21.14
C TYR A 140 4.57 -2.80 -21.75
N GLU A 141 4.58 -3.30 -22.99
CA GLU A 141 5.81 -3.68 -23.70
C GLU A 141 6.75 -2.48 -23.91
N THR A 142 6.19 -1.31 -24.19
CA THR A 142 6.97 -0.08 -24.38
C THR A 142 7.57 0.41 -23.06
N LEU A 143 6.79 0.46 -21.98
CA LEU A 143 7.29 0.81 -20.64
C LEU A 143 8.36 -0.17 -20.17
N SER A 144 8.20 -1.46 -20.46
CA SER A 144 9.14 -2.51 -20.07
C SER A 144 10.51 -2.39 -20.75
N GLN A 145 10.64 -1.56 -21.81
CA GLN A 145 11.94 -1.21 -22.40
C GLN A 145 12.68 -0.15 -21.58
N ILE A 146 11.96 0.60 -20.72
CA ILE A 146 12.53 1.62 -19.86
C ILE A 146 13.01 1.00 -18.55
N ALA A 147 12.10 0.29 -17.85
CA ALA A 147 12.36 -0.37 -16.58
C ALA A 147 11.35 -1.51 -16.33
N PRO A 148 11.59 -2.44 -15.39
CA PRO A 148 10.60 -3.40 -14.92
C PRO A 148 9.30 -2.71 -14.52
N VAL A 149 8.16 -3.21 -15.01
CA VAL A 149 6.82 -2.63 -14.76
C VAL A 149 6.01 -3.54 -13.85
N VAL A 150 5.36 -2.98 -12.84
CA VAL A 150 4.38 -3.66 -11.99
C VAL A 150 2.98 -3.17 -12.37
N PRO A 151 2.32 -3.80 -13.37
CA PRO A 151 1.00 -3.42 -13.83
C PRO A 151 -0.11 -4.09 -12.98
N TYR A 152 -1.37 -3.91 -13.35
CA TYR A 152 -2.50 -4.58 -12.71
C TYR A 152 -2.41 -6.12 -12.85
N LYS A 153 -2.93 -6.81 -11.84
CA LYS A 153 -2.81 -8.27 -11.74
C LYS A 153 -3.76 -9.03 -12.64
N GLU A 154 -5.02 -8.61 -12.76
CA GLU A 154 -6.05 -9.36 -13.47
C GLU A 154 -6.62 -8.57 -14.65
N ALA A 155 -7.17 -7.39 -14.43
CA ALA A 155 -7.85 -6.61 -15.45
C ALA A 155 -7.69 -5.10 -15.24
N PRO A 156 -7.79 -4.31 -16.33
CA PRO A 156 -7.71 -2.85 -16.27
C PRO A 156 -8.71 -2.26 -15.26
N TRP A 157 -8.26 -1.33 -14.43
CA TRP A 157 -9.08 -0.56 -13.50
C TRP A 157 -9.89 -1.40 -12.48
N GLN A 158 -9.44 -2.62 -12.15
CA GLN A 158 -10.11 -3.51 -11.20
C GLN A 158 -9.30 -3.81 -9.94
N THR A 159 -8.11 -3.26 -9.83
CA THR A 159 -7.28 -3.39 -8.62
C THR A 159 -7.90 -2.58 -7.48
N THR A 160 -8.16 -3.22 -6.36
CA THR A 160 -8.65 -2.52 -5.17
C THR A 160 -7.53 -1.70 -4.52
N TRP A 161 -7.87 -0.70 -3.69
CA TRP A 161 -6.85 0.10 -3.01
C TRP A 161 -5.89 -0.73 -2.14
N LYS A 162 -6.38 -1.82 -1.54
CA LYS A 162 -5.54 -2.75 -0.75
C LYS A 162 -4.55 -3.49 -1.63
N GLU A 163 -5.05 -4.05 -2.72
CA GLU A 163 -4.22 -4.73 -3.71
C GLU A 163 -3.21 -3.77 -4.31
N GLN A 164 -3.63 -2.57 -4.72
CA GLN A 164 -2.75 -1.52 -5.23
C GLN A 164 -1.62 -1.20 -4.25
N THR A 165 -1.96 -1.02 -2.96
CA THR A 165 -0.96 -0.76 -1.92
C THR A 165 0.03 -1.93 -1.81
N ILE A 166 -0.47 -3.17 -1.75
CA ILE A 166 0.39 -4.35 -1.57
C ILE A 166 1.23 -4.63 -2.81
N GLU A 167 0.67 -4.52 -4.01
CA GLU A 167 1.37 -4.77 -5.27
C GLU A 167 2.45 -3.73 -5.55
N ASN A 168 2.12 -2.43 -5.38
CA ASN A 168 3.11 -1.36 -5.50
C ASN A 168 4.22 -1.50 -4.46
N ALA A 169 3.89 -1.79 -3.20
CA ALA A 169 4.87 -2.04 -2.15
C ALA A 169 5.73 -3.29 -2.46
N THR A 170 5.13 -4.34 -3.03
CA THR A 170 5.87 -5.53 -3.48
C THR A 170 6.87 -5.18 -4.55
N GLY A 171 6.49 -4.35 -5.54
CA GLY A 171 7.39 -3.85 -6.58
C GLY A 171 8.58 -3.07 -6.04
N MET A 172 8.44 -2.42 -4.89
CA MET A 172 9.54 -1.73 -4.18
C MET A 172 10.35 -2.66 -3.25
N GLY A 173 9.97 -3.94 -3.12
CA GLY A 173 10.56 -4.83 -2.12
C GLY A 173 10.16 -4.47 -0.69
N MET A 174 8.98 -3.87 -0.49
CA MET A 174 8.43 -3.39 0.78
C MET A 174 7.05 -3.99 1.06
N LYS A 175 6.84 -5.25 0.65
CA LYS A 175 5.52 -5.92 0.76
C LYS A 175 4.98 -5.89 2.19
N LYS A 176 5.84 -6.18 3.18
CA LYS A 176 5.46 -6.20 4.59
C LYS A 176 4.99 -4.83 5.05
N GLU A 177 5.70 -3.78 4.71
CA GLU A 177 5.35 -2.39 5.04
C GLU A 177 4.03 -1.99 4.35
N GLY A 178 3.79 -2.47 3.13
CA GLY A 178 2.51 -2.31 2.42
C GLY A 178 1.35 -3.00 3.14
N GLU A 179 1.54 -4.25 3.58
CA GLU A 179 0.55 -5.00 4.36
C GLU A 179 0.26 -4.32 5.71
N GLU A 180 1.30 -3.82 6.39
CA GLU A 180 1.16 -3.05 7.64
C GLU A 180 0.40 -1.73 7.40
N LYS A 181 0.67 -1.03 6.31
CA LYS A 181 -0.03 0.19 5.94
C LYS A 181 -1.52 -0.06 5.65
N VAL A 182 -1.84 -1.13 4.95
CA VAL A 182 -3.24 -1.55 4.73
C VAL A 182 -3.93 -1.79 6.07
N ALA A 183 -3.31 -2.53 6.99
CA ALA A 183 -3.88 -2.81 8.31
C ALA A 183 -4.07 -1.52 9.15
N GLU A 184 -3.12 -0.56 9.07
CA GLU A 184 -3.22 0.75 9.72
C GLU A 184 -4.45 1.53 9.22
N VAL A 185 -4.62 1.59 7.90
CA VAL A 185 -5.76 2.29 7.28
C VAL A 185 -7.08 1.61 7.63
N GLU A 186 -7.15 0.28 7.59
CA GLU A 186 -8.35 -0.46 8.01
C GLU A 186 -8.71 -0.18 9.46
N ALA A 187 -7.74 -0.18 10.36
CA ALA A 187 -7.97 0.13 11.78
C ALA A 187 -8.48 1.57 11.98
N LEU A 188 -7.91 2.56 11.27
CA LEU A 188 -8.37 3.94 11.31
C LEU A 188 -9.82 4.05 10.85
N ILE A 189 -10.17 3.32 9.83
CA ILE A 189 -11.51 3.30 9.27
C ILE A 189 -12.50 2.69 10.26
N GLU A 190 -12.16 1.56 10.89
CA GLU A 190 -13.00 0.95 11.92
C GLU A 190 -13.19 1.89 13.11
N GLU A 191 -12.12 2.59 13.53
CA GLU A 191 -12.21 3.62 14.58
C GLU A 191 -13.22 4.71 14.22
N LYS A 192 -13.14 5.26 13.01
CA LYS A 192 -14.06 6.32 12.57
C LYS A 192 -15.51 5.83 12.41
N LEU A 193 -15.70 4.60 11.96
CA LEU A 193 -17.03 3.99 11.83
C LEU A 193 -17.67 3.68 13.18
N ALA A 194 -16.90 3.48 14.23
CA ALA A 194 -17.44 3.27 15.58
C ALA A 194 -18.31 4.45 16.06
N ASP A 195 -18.04 5.67 15.58
CA ASP A 195 -18.83 6.86 15.88
C ASP A 195 -20.19 6.88 15.14
N TYR A 196 -20.40 5.98 14.16
CA TYR A 196 -21.58 5.93 13.30
C TYR A 196 -22.23 4.53 13.29
N PRO A 197 -22.69 4.00 14.44
CA PRO A 197 -23.20 2.63 14.53
C PRO A 197 -24.41 2.36 13.63
N ASP A 198 -25.19 3.39 13.30
CA ASP A 198 -26.36 3.29 12.43
C ASP A 198 -26.00 3.01 10.95
N LEU A 199 -24.76 3.21 10.56
CA LEU A 199 -24.28 2.86 9.20
C LEU A 199 -24.09 1.36 9.04
N LYS A 200 -23.91 0.62 10.13
CA LYS A 200 -23.70 -0.82 10.09
C LYS A 200 -24.96 -1.53 9.58
N GLY A 201 -24.81 -2.33 8.53
CA GLY A 201 -25.92 -3.07 7.92
C GLY A 201 -26.81 -2.23 6.99
N THR A 202 -26.50 -0.95 6.75
CA THR A 202 -27.24 -0.13 5.80
C THR A 202 -26.94 -0.54 4.36
N LYS A 203 -27.89 -0.36 3.46
CA LYS A 203 -27.67 -0.52 2.03
C LYS A 203 -27.28 0.83 1.45
N ALA A 204 -26.18 0.86 0.72
CA ALA A 204 -25.72 2.06 0.04
C ALA A 204 -25.53 1.79 -1.46
N ALA A 205 -25.71 2.82 -2.27
CA ALA A 205 -25.35 2.81 -3.67
C ALA A 205 -24.31 3.91 -3.90
N PHE A 206 -23.19 3.55 -4.50
CA PHE A 206 -22.25 4.52 -5.01
C PHE A 206 -22.61 4.84 -6.46
N CYS A 207 -22.96 6.10 -6.74
CA CYS A 207 -23.43 6.51 -8.05
C CYS A 207 -22.51 7.60 -8.61
N TRP A 208 -22.15 7.48 -9.87
CA TRP A 208 -21.54 8.56 -10.63
C TRP A 208 -22.59 9.25 -11.49
N ILE A 209 -22.67 10.56 -11.40
CA ILE A 209 -23.64 11.39 -12.14
C ILE A 209 -22.81 12.41 -12.93
N SER A 210 -23.00 12.44 -14.26
CA SER A 210 -22.41 13.49 -15.09
C SER A 210 -23.17 14.79 -14.95
N ALA A 211 -22.49 15.91 -14.76
CA ALA A 211 -23.10 17.23 -14.77
C ALA A 211 -23.65 17.62 -16.16
N ASP A 212 -23.09 17.02 -17.23
CA ASP A 212 -23.48 17.29 -18.62
C ASP A 212 -24.68 16.48 -19.07
N ASP A 213 -24.99 15.37 -18.38
CA ASP A 213 -26.16 14.52 -18.66
C ASP A 213 -26.81 14.04 -17.35
N LEU A 214 -27.74 14.81 -16.85
CA LEU A 214 -28.53 14.48 -15.66
C LEU A 214 -29.61 13.41 -15.92
N SER A 215 -29.81 12.96 -17.14
CA SER A 215 -30.77 11.93 -17.51
C SER A 215 -30.22 10.50 -17.33
N SER A 216 -28.92 10.36 -17.16
CA SER A 216 -28.24 9.08 -16.93
C SER A 216 -27.36 9.13 -15.68
N PHE A 217 -27.28 7.99 -15.01
CA PHE A 217 -26.35 7.77 -13.91
C PHE A 217 -25.81 6.35 -13.95
N TYR A 218 -24.63 6.18 -13.42
CA TYR A 218 -24.01 4.88 -13.31
C TYR A 218 -24.02 4.45 -11.84
N ILE A 219 -24.55 3.26 -11.56
CA ILE A 219 -24.40 2.62 -10.26
C ILE A 219 -23.08 1.84 -10.31
N CYS A 220 -22.08 2.37 -9.61
CA CYS A 220 -20.77 1.71 -9.56
C CYS A 220 -20.81 0.48 -8.66
N LEU A 221 -21.58 0.51 -7.57
CA LEU A 221 -21.71 -0.61 -6.66
C LEU A 221 -23.00 -0.52 -5.83
N LEU A 222 -23.68 -1.66 -5.68
CA LEU A 222 -24.77 -1.85 -4.71
C LEU A 222 -24.21 -2.64 -3.51
N ILE A 223 -23.99 -1.94 -2.40
CA ILE A 223 -23.50 -2.56 -1.17
C ILE A 223 -24.70 -3.13 -0.42
N ARG A 224 -24.73 -4.45 -0.26
CA ARG A 224 -25.81 -5.14 0.48
C ARG A 224 -25.54 -5.25 1.96
N GLU A 225 -24.27 -5.29 2.38
CA GLU A 225 -23.84 -5.31 3.78
C GLU A 225 -22.48 -4.61 3.90
N PRO A 226 -22.22 -3.74 4.91
CA PRO A 226 -20.91 -3.13 5.06
C PRO A 226 -19.85 -4.14 5.53
N PRO A 227 -18.61 -3.91 5.17
CA PRO A 227 -17.94 -2.65 5.42
C PRO A 227 -17.96 -1.74 4.17
N ILE A 228 -18.08 -0.46 4.40
CA ILE A 228 -18.12 0.66 3.43
C ILE A 228 -16.94 0.65 2.43
N PHE A 229 -15.99 -0.24 2.62
CA PHE A 229 -14.69 -0.32 1.94
C PHE A 229 -14.66 -1.02 0.59
N TRP A 230 -15.73 -1.67 0.16
CA TRP A 230 -15.87 -2.20 -1.21
C TRP A 230 -16.19 -1.10 -2.24
N ILE A 231 -16.21 0.16 -1.82
CA ILE A 231 -16.59 1.30 -2.68
C ILE A 231 -15.60 1.53 -3.83
N LEU A 232 -14.41 0.93 -3.78
CA LEU A 232 -13.40 1.12 -4.81
C LEU A 232 -13.29 -0.03 -5.83
N ASP A 233 -14.16 -1.04 -5.75
CA ASP A 233 -14.34 -2.02 -6.82
C ASP A 233 -15.24 -1.42 -7.91
N TRP A 234 -14.62 -0.80 -8.89
CA TRP A 234 -15.28 -0.17 -10.02
C TRP A 234 -15.87 -1.21 -10.98
N ASN A 235 -17.06 -1.71 -10.69
CA ASN A 235 -17.86 -2.44 -11.68
C ASN A 235 -18.94 -1.52 -12.24
N PHE A 236 -18.65 -0.83 -13.34
CA PHE A 236 -19.63 -0.03 -14.06
C PHE A 236 -20.72 -0.91 -14.63
N ARG A 237 -21.92 -0.86 -14.08
CA ARG A 237 -23.12 -1.38 -14.73
C ARG A 237 -23.98 -0.21 -15.17
N LYS A 238 -24.18 -0.08 -16.48
CA LYS A 238 -25.21 0.80 -17.02
C LYS A 238 -26.58 0.17 -16.73
N VAL A 239 -27.44 0.89 -16.03
CA VAL A 239 -28.84 0.49 -15.77
C VAL A 239 -29.73 1.03 -16.87
#